data_8c9153d1fa5f37c5598e2a89ca839d8e
#
_entry.id   8c9153d1fa5f37c5598e2a89ca839d8e
#
_cell.length_a   1.000
_cell.length_b   1.000
_cell.length_c   1.000
_cell.angle_alpha   90.00
_cell.angle_beta   90.00
_cell.angle_gamma   90.00
#
_symmetry.space_group_name_H-M   'P 1'
#
loop_
_entity.id
_entity.type
_entity.pdbx_description
1 polymer ?
#
loop_
_entity_poly.entity_id
_entity_poly.type
_entity_poly.pdbx_seq_one_letter_code
_entity_poly.pdbx_strand_id
1 'polypeptide(L)'
;METQSPSIIRRFATATWAHIRVDPLLFTCFFTLSFAVVWPFWVGEFLPFLDIPQHLATIGVMHHYDDAAFDHAAYFLVDTSSTQYLLYYLTCDLLADWVGVEDANRVFISLYAVLLPLSVAYCLGAWGRLKLAALLAYPLVFNKFLFFGFINYVFAFPFLFFGLGLMKCMLDSLRTAPGRST
;
A
#
# COMPACT_ATOMS: atom_id res chain seq x y z
N MET A 1 29.10 6.82 -35.74
CA MET A 1 28.91 6.55 -34.31
C MET A 1 27.39 6.50 -34.08
N GLU A 2 26.82 5.31 -34.15
CA GLU A 2 25.36 5.11 -34.02
C GLU A 2 25.00 5.22 -32.53
N THR A 3 24.38 6.32 -32.14
CA THR A 3 23.81 6.45 -30.78
C THR A 3 22.58 5.55 -30.69
N GLN A 4 22.77 4.34 -30.17
CA GLN A 4 21.66 3.43 -29.91
C GLN A 4 20.58 4.16 -29.05
N SER A 5 19.41 4.33 -29.63
CA SER A 5 18.24 4.87 -28.93
C SER A 5 17.93 3.99 -27.71
N PRO A 6 17.77 4.56 -26.50
CA PRO A 6 17.51 3.77 -25.30
C PRO A 6 16.23 2.95 -25.46
N SER A 7 16.27 1.68 -25.03
CA SER A 7 15.10 0.79 -25.09
C SER A 7 13.89 1.40 -24.36
N ILE A 8 12.67 1.03 -24.76
CA ILE A 8 11.41 1.46 -24.13
C ILE A 8 11.42 1.21 -22.62
N ILE A 9 11.98 0.06 -22.21
CA ILE A 9 12.12 -0.31 -20.79
C ILE A 9 12.99 0.71 -20.04
N ARG A 10 14.13 1.11 -20.61
CA ARG A 10 15.02 2.09 -19.98
C ARG A 10 14.38 3.48 -19.89
N ARG A 11 13.64 3.89 -20.90
CA ARG A 11 12.89 5.16 -20.89
C ARG A 11 11.78 5.16 -19.84
N PHE A 12 11.01 4.06 -19.77
CA PHE A 12 9.98 3.90 -18.73
C PHE A 12 10.61 3.94 -17.33
N ALA A 13 11.68 3.20 -17.09
CA ALA A 13 12.38 3.20 -15.81
C ALA A 13 12.88 4.61 -15.43
N THR A 14 13.50 5.35 -16.36
CA THR A 14 14.00 6.71 -16.08
C THR A 14 12.86 7.70 -15.82
N ALA A 15 11.74 7.61 -16.54
CA ALA A 15 10.56 8.42 -16.29
C ALA A 15 9.97 8.14 -14.90
N THR A 16 9.84 6.87 -14.52
CA THR A 16 9.36 6.48 -13.18
C THR A 16 10.28 7.01 -12.09
N TRP A 17 11.61 6.86 -12.23
CA TRP A 17 12.59 7.36 -11.26
C TRP A 17 12.56 8.88 -11.10
N ALA A 18 12.35 9.64 -12.18
CA ALA A 18 12.25 11.09 -12.11
C ALA A 18 11.09 11.56 -11.20
N HIS A 19 10.00 10.80 -11.13
CA HIS A 19 8.83 11.12 -10.30
C HIS A 19 8.93 10.63 -8.87
N ILE A 20 9.88 9.73 -8.55
CA ILE A 20 10.12 9.27 -7.18
C ILE A 20 10.96 10.30 -6.39
N ARG A 21 11.77 11.14 -7.05
CA ARG A 21 12.57 12.15 -6.37
C ARG A 21 11.68 13.17 -5.66
N VAL A 22 11.98 13.37 -4.39
CA VAL A 22 11.27 14.31 -3.51
C VAL A 22 12.25 15.36 -3.02
N ASP A 23 11.85 16.62 -2.97
CA ASP A 23 12.67 17.66 -2.36
C ASP A 23 12.74 17.48 -0.83
N PRO A 24 13.80 18.03 -0.15
CA PRO A 24 13.98 17.81 1.28
C PRO A 24 12.83 18.32 2.15
N LEU A 25 12.20 19.45 1.77
CA LEU A 25 11.08 20.01 2.52
C LEU A 25 9.88 19.07 2.43
N LEU A 26 9.54 18.63 1.21
CA LEU A 26 8.44 17.70 0.98
C LEU A 26 8.69 16.38 1.71
N PHE A 27 9.94 15.87 1.68
CA PHE A 27 10.32 14.67 2.43
C PHE A 27 10.07 14.83 3.93
N THR A 28 10.51 15.96 4.52
CA THR A 28 10.31 16.24 5.94
C THR A 28 8.83 16.31 6.30
N CYS A 29 8.01 16.98 5.47
CA CYS A 29 6.55 17.02 5.66
C CYS A 29 5.92 15.62 5.61
N PHE A 30 6.30 14.81 4.61
CA PHE A 30 5.82 13.42 4.50
C PHE A 30 6.21 12.58 5.71
N PHE A 31 7.47 12.66 6.13
CA PHE A 31 7.97 11.89 7.29
C PHE A 31 7.21 12.27 8.57
N THR A 32 7.10 13.58 8.85
CA THR A 32 6.43 14.08 10.06
C THR A 32 4.95 13.71 10.08
N LEU A 33 4.24 13.91 8.96
CA LEU A 33 2.82 13.58 8.87
C LEU A 33 2.57 12.07 8.87
N SER A 34 3.44 11.27 8.23
CA SER A 34 3.36 9.81 8.31
C SER A 34 3.51 9.33 9.74
N PHE A 35 4.48 9.87 10.48
CA PHE A 35 4.64 9.56 11.90
C PHE A 35 3.38 9.94 12.69
N ALA A 36 2.84 11.14 12.46
CA ALA A 36 1.66 11.63 13.17
C ALA A 36 0.40 10.78 12.92
N VAL A 37 0.19 10.26 11.70
CA VAL A 37 -0.99 9.42 11.40
C VAL A 37 -0.80 7.95 11.77
N VAL A 38 0.45 7.46 11.83
CA VAL A 38 0.76 6.09 12.25
C VAL A 38 0.73 5.96 13.77
N TRP A 39 1.20 6.98 14.49
CA TRP A 39 1.30 6.98 15.95
C TRP A 39 0.03 6.49 16.67
N PRO A 40 -1.21 6.93 16.32
CA PRO A 40 -2.43 6.47 17.00
C PRO A 40 -2.67 4.96 16.92
N PHE A 41 -2.15 4.27 15.91
CA PHE A 41 -2.30 2.81 15.79
C PHE A 41 -1.46 2.02 16.80
N TRP A 42 -0.47 2.67 17.41
CA TRP A 42 0.49 2.04 18.32
C TRP A 42 0.33 2.47 19.78
N VAL A 43 -0.48 3.50 20.07
CA VAL A 43 -0.67 3.98 21.46
C VAL A 43 -1.78 3.24 22.18
N GLY A 44 -2.82 2.81 21.45
CA GLY A 44 -3.94 2.07 22.01
C GLY A 44 -3.66 0.58 22.13
N GLU A 45 -4.21 -0.05 23.15
CA GLU A 45 -4.18 -1.50 23.30
C GLU A 45 -4.91 -2.19 22.14
N PHE A 46 -6.06 -1.65 21.74
CA PHE A 46 -6.85 -2.15 20.63
C PHE A 46 -7.08 -1.07 19.57
N LEU A 47 -7.11 -1.49 18.32
CA LEU A 47 -7.50 -0.61 17.21
C LEU A 47 -9.04 -0.44 17.22
N PRO A 48 -9.54 0.81 17.19
CA PRO A 48 -10.97 1.10 17.32
C PRO A 48 -11.73 0.94 15.99
N PHE A 49 -11.45 -0.14 15.24
CA PHE A 49 -12.09 -0.42 13.96
C PHE A 49 -13.02 -1.62 14.10
N LEU A 50 -14.22 -1.51 13.52
CA LEU A 50 -15.34 -2.41 13.80
C LEU A 50 -15.02 -3.89 13.49
N ASP A 51 -14.44 -4.19 12.33
CA ASP A 51 -14.21 -5.56 11.88
C ASP A 51 -12.82 -6.10 12.27
N ILE A 52 -11.96 -5.31 12.94
CA ILE A 52 -10.61 -5.75 13.33
C ILE A 52 -10.64 -6.99 14.22
N PRO A 53 -11.50 -7.13 15.24
CA PRO A 53 -11.55 -8.36 16.04
C PRO A 53 -11.79 -9.61 15.20
N GLN A 54 -12.68 -9.53 14.20
CA GLN A 54 -12.95 -10.63 13.28
C GLN A 54 -11.74 -10.94 12.40
N HIS A 55 -11.07 -9.91 11.89
CA HIS A 55 -9.86 -10.09 11.08
C HIS A 55 -8.72 -10.71 11.90
N LEU A 56 -8.51 -10.26 13.14
CA LEU A 56 -7.50 -10.84 14.03
C LEU A 56 -7.81 -12.30 14.34
N ALA A 57 -9.08 -12.64 14.59
CA ALA A 57 -9.49 -14.03 14.80
C ALA A 57 -9.21 -14.88 13.56
N THR A 58 -9.51 -14.38 12.36
CA THR A 58 -9.23 -15.09 11.10
C THR A 58 -7.73 -15.31 10.89
N ILE A 59 -6.90 -14.28 11.09
CA ILE A 59 -5.44 -14.40 10.97
C ILE A 59 -4.90 -15.37 12.02
N GLY A 60 -5.40 -15.28 13.27
CA GLY A 60 -4.98 -16.18 14.36
C GLY A 60 -5.30 -17.65 14.06
N VAL A 61 -6.49 -17.93 13.50
CA VAL A 61 -6.85 -19.28 13.06
C VAL A 61 -5.94 -19.76 11.94
N MET A 62 -5.62 -18.92 10.97
CA MET A 62 -4.70 -19.27 9.87
C MET A 62 -3.28 -19.53 10.42
N HIS A 63 -2.78 -18.66 11.25
CA HIS A 63 -1.41 -18.70 11.79
C HIS A 63 -1.16 -19.93 12.65
N HIS A 64 -2.15 -20.35 13.45
CA HIS A 64 -2.07 -21.51 14.33
C HIS A 64 -2.85 -22.72 13.79
N TYR A 65 -3.08 -22.80 12.47
CA TYR A 65 -3.96 -23.83 11.90
C TYR A 65 -3.49 -25.25 12.18
N ASP A 66 -2.19 -25.51 12.06
CA ASP A 66 -1.55 -26.80 12.29
C ASP A 66 -1.06 -27.00 13.72
N ASP A 67 -1.27 -26.04 14.61
CA ASP A 67 -0.85 -26.13 16.00
C ASP A 67 -1.84 -26.96 16.81
N ALA A 68 -1.38 -28.11 17.28
CA ALA A 68 -2.18 -29.05 18.08
C ALA A 68 -2.72 -28.45 19.40
N ALA A 69 -2.13 -27.35 19.90
CA ALA A 69 -2.62 -26.68 21.09
C ALA A 69 -3.96 -25.99 20.89
N PHE A 70 -4.28 -25.57 19.65
CA PHE A 70 -5.51 -24.86 19.31
C PHE A 70 -6.56 -25.74 18.64
N ASP A 71 -6.17 -26.85 18.02
CA ASP A 71 -7.06 -27.81 17.32
C ASP A 71 -7.95 -27.14 16.25
N HIS A 72 -7.43 -26.09 15.60
CA HIS A 72 -8.20 -25.31 14.62
C HIS A 72 -8.66 -26.14 13.41
N ALA A 73 -7.83 -27.09 12.96
CA ALA A 73 -8.15 -27.97 11.84
C ALA A 73 -9.39 -28.85 12.07
N ALA A 74 -9.80 -29.07 13.32
CA ALA A 74 -11.03 -29.80 13.62
C ALA A 74 -12.31 -28.99 13.41
N TYR A 75 -12.21 -27.66 13.40
CA TYR A 75 -13.37 -26.74 13.38
C TYR A 75 -13.41 -25.81 12.18
N PHE A 76 -12.27 -25.54 11.53
CA PHE A 76 -12.14 -24.58 10.45
C PHE A 76 -11.56 -25.23 9.19
N LEU A 77 -11.98 -24.74 8.04
CA LEU A 77 -11.39 -25.07 6.75
C LEU A 77 -10.74 -23.80 6.18
N VAL A 78 -9.45 -23.87 5.87
CA VAL A 78 -8.74 -22.77 5.20
C VAL A 78 -8.96 -22.89 3.69
N ASP A 79 -9.83 -22.04 3.12
CA ASP A 79 -10.05 -21.92 1.69
C ASP A 79 -9.50 -20.59 1.16
N THR A 80 -8.38 -20.65 0.49
CA THR A 80 -7.73 -19.47 -0.13
C THR A 80 -8.25 -19.16 -1.53
N SER A 81 -9.10 -20.03 -2.11
CA SER A 81 -9.60 -19.88 -3.48
C SER A 81 -10.78 -18.91 -3.60
N SER A 82 -11.51 -18.69 -2.51
CA SER A 82 -12.80 -17.98 -2.50
C SER A 82 -12.77 -16.64 -1.77
N THR A 83 -11.60 -16.20 -1.26
CA THR A 83 -11.49 -14.97 -0.48
C THR A 83 -10.89 -13.82 -1.28
N GLN A 84 -11.49 -12.62 -1.13
CA GLN A 84 -10.95 -11.36 -1.68
C GLN A 84 -9.92 -10.69 -0.74
N TYR A 85 -9.72 -11.22 0.47
CA TYR A 85 -8.84 -10.64 1.50
C TYR A 85 -7.45 -11.27 1.53
N LEU A 86 -7.06 -12.04 0.52
CA LEU A 86 -5.81 -12.81 0.48
C LEU A 86 -4.56 -11.97 0.77
N LEU A 87 -4.43 -10.81 0.13
CA LEU A 87 -3.24 -9.96 0.31
C LEU A 87 -3.07 -9.58 1.79
N TYR A 88 -4.15 -9.18 2.45
CA TYR A 88 -4.13 -8.77 3.84
C TYR A 88 -3.83 -9.94 4.76
N TYR A 89 -4.61 -11.03 4.65
CA TYR A 89 -4.47 -12.18 5.53
C TYR A 89 -3.11 -12.85 5.40
N LEU A 90 -2.66 -13.14 4.17
CA LEU A 90 -1.34 -13.76 3.96
C LEU A 90 -0.17 -12.87 4.38
N THR A 91 -0.29 -11.54 4.20
CA THR A 91 0.75 -10.63 4.64
C THR A 91 0.82 -10.56 6.17
N CYS A 92 -0.34 -10.49 6.83
CA CYS A 92 -0.37 -10.48 8.30
C CYS A 92 0.05 -11.82 8.90
N ASP A 93 -0.33 -12.94 8.29
CA ASP A 93 0.10 -14.26 8.71
C ASP A 93 1.64 -14.40 8.64
N LEU A 94 2.23 -14.03 7.51
CA LEU A 94 3.69 -14.02 7.33
C LEU A 94 4.41 -13.09 8.33
N LEU A 95 3.85 -11.93 8.62
CA LEU A 95 4.43 -10.99 9.59
C LEU A 95 4.26 -11.48 11.02
N ALA A 96 3.21 -12.25 11.31
CA ALA A 96 2.90 -12.76 12.63
C ALA A 96 3.99 -13.68 13.19
N ASP A 97 4.75 -14.38 12.34
CA ASP A 97 5.93 -15.15 12.72
C ASP A 97 6.98 -14.32 13.50
N TRP A 98 7.02 -13.00 13.28
CA TRP A 98 8.05 -12.14 13.85
C TRP A 98 7.54 -11.19 14.91
N VAL A 99 6.31 -10.71 14.76
CA VAL A 99 5.78 -9.66 15.64
C VAL A 99 4.46 -10.03 16.33
N GLY A 100 3.91 -11.20 16.01
CA GLY A 100 2.59 -11.64 16.49
C GLY A 100 1.43 -11.06 15.67
N VAL A 101 0.24 -11.65 15.80
CA VAL A 101 -0.94 -11.36 14.96
C VAL A 101 -1.41 -9.92 15.09
N GLU A 102 -1.46 -9.38 16.31
CA GLU A 102 -1.95 -8.01 16.56
C GLU A 102 -1.02 -6.96 15.97
N ASP A 103 0.29 -7.09 16.18
CA ASP A 103 1.26 -6.14 15.67
C ASP A 103 1.45 -6.27 14.16
N ALA A 104 1.33 -7.47 13.59
CA ALA A 104 1.28 -7.67 12.14
C ALA A 104 0.15 -6.87 11.49
N ASN A 105 -1.04 -6.88 12.10
CA ASN A 105 -2.18 -6.07 11.67
C ASN A 105 -1.89 -4.56 11.79
N ARG A 106 -1.27 -4.11 12.90
CA ARG A 106 -0.86 -2.70 13.08
C ARG A 106 0.15 -2.26 12.02
N VAL A 107 1.13 -3.12 11.71
CA VAL A 107 2.12 -2.86 10.64
C VAL A 107 1.42 -2.71 9.31
N PHE A 108 0.48 -3.60 8.97
CA PHE A 108 -0.24 -3.54 7.69
C PHE A 108 -1.06 -2.25 7.54
N ILE A 109 -1.79 -1.85 8.59
CA ILE A 109 -2.57 -0.60 8.59
C ILE A 109 -1.64 0.63 8.55
N SER A 110 -0.51 0.59 9.25
CA SER A 110 0.51 1.64 9.19
C SER A 110 1.08 1.79 7.78
N LEU A 111 1.30 0.67 7.09
CA LEU A 111 1.75 0.67 5.69
C LEU A 111 0.73 1.35 4.77
N TYR A 112 -0.57 1.08 4.94
CA TYR A 112 -1.63 1.80 4.23
C TYR A 112 -1.55 3.31 4.46
N ALA A 113 -1.43 3.75 5.72
CA ALA A 113 -1.41 5.15 6.10
C ALA A 113 -0.23 5.93 5.48
N VAL A 114 0.90 5.26 5.28
CA VAL A 114 2.09 5.82 4.61
C VAL A 114 1.96 5.75 3.09
N LEU A 115 1.52 4.62 2.55
CA LEU A 115 1.46 4.40 1.10
C LEU A 115 0.41 5.27 0.42
N LEU A 116 -0.71 5.59 1.08
CA LEU A 116 -1.76 6.40 0.46
C LEU A 116 -1.24 7.78 0.01
N PRO A 117 -0.68 8.63 0.88
CA PRO A 117 -0.16 9.93 0.43
C PRO A 117 1.05 9.81 -0.50
N LEU A 118 1.91 8.80 -0.34
CA LEU A 118 3.03 8.56 -1.25
C LEU A 118 2.57 8.19 -2.65
N SER A 119 1.56 7.34 -2.78
CA SER A 119 0.99 6.95 -4.07
C SER A 119 0.33 8.13 -4.79
N VAL A 120 -0.37 8.99 -4.04
CA VAL A 120 -0.94 10.24 -4.56
C VAL A 120 0.18 11.18 -5.03
N ALA A 121 1.26 11.34 -4.26
CA ALA A 121 2.40 12.18 -4.66
C ALA A 121 3.07 11.66 -5.93
N TYR A 122 3.26 10.35 -6.04
CA TYR A 122 3.79 9.72 -7.24
C TYR A 122 2.87 9.96 -8.45
N CYS A 123 1.58 9.73 -8.29
CA CYS A 123 0.58 9.96 -9.33
C CYS A 123 0.61 11.43 -9.81
N LEU A 124 0.51 12.39 -8.87
CA LEU A 124 0.57 13.82 -9.20
C LEU A 124 1.86 14.19 -9.93
N GLY A 125 3.00 13.66 -9.48
CA GLY A 125 4.29 13.86 -10.14
C GLY A 125 4.29 13.35 -11.59
N ALA A 126 3.77 12.15 -11.84
CA ALA A 126 3.66 11.57 -13.17
C ALA A 126 2.79 12.41 -14.12
N TRP A 127 1.77 13.11 -13.59
CA TRP A 127 0.92 14.02 -14.32
C TRP A 127 1.43 15.46 -14.37
N GLY A 128 2.67 15.72 -13.92
CA GLY A 128 3.26 17.06 -13.89
C GLY A 128 2.57 18.01 -12.92
N ARG A 129 1.90 17.49 -11.89
CA ARG A 129 1.18 18.27 -10.90
C ARG A 129 2.01 18.47 -9.63
N LEU A 130 1.60 19.44 -8.81
CA LEU A 130 2.28 19.78 -7.56
C LEU A 130 2.18 18.63 -6.55
N LYS A 131 3.29 17.96 -6.28
CA LYS A 131 3.36 16.82 -5.33
C LYS A 131 2.95 17.22 -3.90
N LEU A 132 3.13 18.49 -3.53
CA LEU A 132 2.73 19.01 -2.21
C LEU A 132 1.23 18.81 -1.95
N ALA A 133 0.39 18.83 -3.00
CA ALA A 133 -1.04 18.58 -2.85
C ALA A 133 -1.36 17.17 -2.31
N ALA A 134 -0.42 16.22 -2.42
CA ALA A 134 -0.59 14.89 -1.84
C ALA A 134 -0.63 14.90 -0.30
N LEU A 135 -0.15 15.96 0.37
CA LEU A 135 -0.29 16.11 1.82
C LEU A 135 -1.76 16.17 2.25
N LEU A 136 -2.68 16.56 1.36
CA LEU A 136 -4.12 16.52 1.61
C LEU A 136 -4.67 15.08 1.70
N ALA A 137 -3.91 14.07 1.32
CA ALA A 137 -4.30 12.68 1.49
C ALA A 137 -4.19 12.20 2.95
N TYR A 138 -3.38 12.85 3.81
CA TYR A 138 -3.24 12.44 5.21
C TYR A 138 -4.55 12.48 6.02
N PRO A 139 -5.37 13.55 5.98
CA PRO A 139 -6.68 13.52 6.61
C PRO A 139 -7.59 12.41 6.08
N LEU A 140 -7.42 12.00 4.81
CA LEU A 140 -8.22 10.95 4.18
C LEU A 140 -7.81 9.53 4.60
N VAL A 141 -6.68 9.36 5.28
CA VAL A 141 -6.30 8.08 5.89
C VAL A 141 -7.40 7.62 6.86
N PHE A 142 -7.88 8.53 7.71
CA PHE A 142 -8.95 8.25 8.68
C PHE A 142 -10.33 8.45 8.05
N ASN A 143 -10.70 7.54 7.16
CA ASN A 143 -12.01 7.55 6.52
C ASN A 143 -12.95 6.49 7.13
N LYS A 144 -14.25 6.60 6.83
CA LYS A 144 -15.27 5.69 7.39
C LYS A 144 -15.02 4.22 7.06
N PHE A 145 -14.43 3.90 5.92
CA PHE A 145 -14.16 2.51 5.52
C PHE A 145 -13.05 1.89 6.36
N LEU A 146 -12.04 2.68 6.75
CA LEU A 146 -11.05 2.25 7.73
C LEU A 146 -11.70 1.99 9.09
N PHE A 147 -12.58 2.87 9.55
CA PHE A 147 -13.30 2.68 10.82
C PHE A 147 -14.24 1.48 10.82
N PHE A 148 -14.81 1.13 9.68
CA PHE A 148 -15.54 -0.14 9.51
C PHE A 148 -14.64 -1.37 9.46
N GLY A 149 -13.34 -1.21 9.23
CA GLY A 149 -12.39 -2.32 9.12
C GLY A 149 -12.27 -2.89 7.71
N PHE A 150 -12.71 -2.17 6.66
CA PHE A 150 -12.59 -2.62 5.27
C PHE A 150 -11.16 -2.47 4.75
N ILE A 151 -10.23 -3.20 5.38
CA ILE A 151 -8.78 -3.03 5.22
C ILE A 151 -8.33 -3.21 3.77
N ASN A 152 -8.79 -4.27 3.08
CA ASN A 152 -8.42 -4.48 1.67
C ASN A 152 -8.96 -3.40 0.74
N TYR A 153 -10.18 -2.90 1.03
CA TYR A 153 -10.78 -1.83 0.25
C TYR A 153 -9.94 -0.55 0.33
N VAL A 154 -9.57 -0.13 1.55
CA VAL A 154 -8.76 1.08 1.70
C VAL A 154 -7.35 0.89 1.14
N PHE A 155 -6.78 -0.32 1.24
CA PHE A 155 -5.47 -0.63 0.70
C PHE A 155 -5.45 -0.65 -0.84
N ALA A 156 -6.59 -0.80 -1.50
CA ALA A 156 -6.69 -0.71 -2.95
C ALA A 156 -6.40 0.70 -3.49
N PHE A 157 -6.64 1.77 -2.71
CA PHE A 157 -6.37 3.15 -3.16
C PHE A 157 -4.88 3.42 -3.44
N PRO A 158 -3.92 3.07 -2.58
CA PRO A 158 -2.51 3.15 -2.92
C PRO A 158 -2.16 2.46 -4.24
N PHE A 159 -2.64 1.25 -4.48
CA PHE A 159 -2.41 0.54 -5.73
C PHE A 159 -3.02 1.25 -6.93
N LEU A 160 -4.23 1.78 -6.79
CA LEU A 160 -4.88 2.57 -7.84
C LEU A 160 -4.03 3.79 -8.24
N PHE A 161 -3.58 4.59 -7.28
CA PHE A 161 -2.80 5.79 -7.58
C PHE A 161 -1.40 5.46 -8.13
N PHE A 162 -0.72 4.44 -7.61
CA PHE A 162 0.51 3.95 -8.22
C PHE A 162 0.28 3.45 -9.64
N GLY A 163 -0.78 2.67 -9.87
CA GLY A 163 -1.14 2.16 -11.19
C GLY A 163 -1.42 3.28 -12.20
N LEU A 164 -2.17 4.31 -11.81
CA LEU A 164 -2.43 5.49 -12.65
C LEU A 164 -1.14 6.26 -12.99
N GLY A 165 -0.26 6.44 -12.02
CA GLY A 165 1.04 7.08 -12.24
C GLY A 165 1.93 6.27 -13.17
N LEU A 166 2.03 4.96 -12.97
CA LEU A 166 2.78 4.04 -13.83
C LEU A 166 2.24 4.01 -15.26
N MET A 167 0.91 3.94 -15.40
CA MET A 167 0.25 4.01 -16.71
C MET A 167 0.61 5.30 -17.46
N LYS A 168 0.59 6.43 -16.76
CA LYS A 168 0.99 7.72 -17.36
C LYS A 168 2.45 7.70 -17.84
N CYS A 169 3.38 7.24 -17.00
CA CYS A 169 4.80 7.11 -17.37
C CYS A 169 4.99 6.19 -18.59
N MET A 170 4.25 5.08 -18.64
CA MET A 170 4.28 4.17 -19.78
C MET A 170 3.79 4.84 -21.06
N LEU A 171 2.65 5.51 -21.01
CA LEU A 171 2.09 6.22 -22.18
C LEU A 171 3.05 7.30 -22.71
N ASP A 172 3.68 8.06 -21.83
CA ASP A 172 4.64 9.09 -22.23
C ASP A 172 5.90 8.46 -22.87
N SER A 173 6.37 7.34 -22.35
CA SER A 173 7.51 6.63 -22.94
C SER A 173 7.22 6.09 -24.34
N LEU A 174 5.98 5.65 -24.59
CA LEU A 174 5.52 5.19 -25.90
C LEU A 174 5.37 6.35 -26.90
N ARG A 175 4.89 7.52 -26.45
CA ARG A 175 4.72 8.71 -27.31
C ARG A 175 6.06 9.30 -27.76
N THR A 176 7.09 9.22 -26.91
CA THR A 176 8.44 9.74 -27.21
C THR A 176 9.30 8.74 -27.95
N ALA A 177 8.80 7.54 -28.28
CA ALA A 177 9.55 6.54 -29.05
C ALA A 177 9.75 7.02 -30.50
N PRO A 178 11.00 7.07 -31.02
CA PRO A 178 11.24 7.46 -32.42
C PRO A 178 10.65 6.37 -33.35
N GLY A 179 9.78 6.78 -34.27
CA GLY A 179 9.17 5.89 -35.27
C GLY A 179 7.64 5.96 -35.42
N ARG A 180 6.93 6.75 -34.62
CA ARG A 180 5.52 7.08 -34.85
C ARG A 180 5.38 8.53 -35.29
N SER A 181 5.75 8.81 -36.56
CA SER A 181 5.15 9.93 -37.29
C SER A 181 3.75 9.49 -37.72
N THR A 182 2.72 10.09 -37.16
CA THR A 182 1.35 10.04 -37.69
C THR A 182 1.27 10.79 -38.98
#